data_aa6e06ed348269ab72c32867c06bd649
#
_entry.id   aa6e06ed348269ab72c32867c06bd649
#
_cell.length_a   1.000
_cell.length_b   1.000
_cell.length_c   1.000
_cell.angle_alpha   90.00
_cell.angle_beta   90.00
_cell.angle_gamma   90.00
#
_symmetry.space_group_name_H-M   'P 1'
#
loop_
_entity.id
_entity.type
_entity.pdbx_description
1 polymer ?
#
loop_
_entity_poly.entity_id
_entity_poly.type
_entity_poly.pdbx_seq_one_letter_code
_entity_poly.pdbx_strand_id
1 'polypeptide(L)'
;NPFRNRNGPWRMLEMVQRFFSVNHRMHNKSWIADGRVAIVGGRNIGEEYFSARPDVNFRDLDLLVAGEAVGQANTVFDAYWNSEAAVPIAALAYHTRQQLRLLMRESDNEARLESARPYLAEVAKSRQRARASAAPLHWSRNVRIVSDPPMKHRRDDPQNWLVSDLVQMLTASQHKALLISPYFVPGDEGAAWLTNKRAHGVDVSVLTNSLAANDVMAVHGGYA
;
A
#
# COMPACT_ATOMS: atom_id res chain seq x y z
N ASN A 1 -5.24 3.97 14.76
CA ASN A 1 -4.88 3.23 15.96
C ASN A 1 -5.84 2.05 16.11
N PRO A 2 -5.36 0.80 16.06
CA PRO A 2 -6.21 -0.40 16.17
C PRO A 2 -6.79 -0.60 17.58
N PHE A 3 -6.34 0.18 18.55
CA PHE A 3 -6.78 0.06 19.94
C PHE A 3 -7.79 1.15 20.31
N ARG A 4 -8.88 0.73 20.98
CA ARG A 4 -9.90 1.63 21.51
C ARG A 4 -9.36 2.44 22.71
N ASN A 5 -8.53 1.79 23.55
CA ASN A 5 -7.92 2.41 24.71
C ASN A 5 -6.55 2.99 24.36
N ARG A 6 -6.34 4.27 24.62
CA ARG A 6 -5.09 4.98 24.28
C ARG A 6 -4.02 4.86 25.37
N ASN A 7 -4.39 4.63 26.63
CA ASN A 7 -3.47 4.73 27.77
C ASN A 7 -3.62 3.56 28.77
N GLY A 8 -2.49 3.18 29.38
CA GLY A 8 -2.40 2.38 30.57
C GLY A 8 -2.66 0.87 30.43
N PRO A 9 -2.94 0.18 31.54
CA PRO A 9 -3.07 -1.27 31.62
C PRO A 9 -4.21 -1.83 30.76
N TRP A 10 -5.25 -1.05 30.53
CA TRP A 10 -6.38 -1.42 29.68
C TRP A 10 -6.00 -1.61 28.19
N ARG A 11 -5.02 -0.85 27.73
CA ARG A 11 -4.45 -1.04 26.40
C ARG A 11 -3.71 -2.37 26.28
N MET A 12 -2.99 -2.74 27.35
CA MET A 12 -2.25 -3.99 27.38
C MET A 12 -3.20 -5.20 27.40
N LEU A 13 -4.29 -5.13 28.16
CA LEU A 13 -5.34 -6.14 28.17
C LEU A 13 -6.02 -6.26 26.80
N GLU A 14 -6.37 -5.14 26.18
CA GLU A 14 -6.94 -5.11 24.84
C GLU A 14 -5.96 -5.69 23.79
N MET A 15 -4.67 -5.43 23.94
CA MET A 15 -3.62 -5.97 23.07
C MET A 15 -3.52 -7.50 23.15
N VAL A 16 -3.60 -8.05 24.36
CA VAL A 16 -3.61 -9.51 24.56
C VAL A 16 -4.88 -10.15 23.98
N GLN A 17 -6.04 -9.58 24.27
CA GLN A 17 -7.32 -10.09 23.78
C GLN A 17 -7.46 -10.03 22.26
N ARG A 18 -6.85 -9.03 21.63
CA ARG A 18 -6.97 -8.77 20.20
C ARG A 18 -5.69 -9.11 19.41
N PHE A 19 -4.74 -9.81 20.02
CA PHE A 19 -3.44 -10.10 19.41
C PHE A 19 -3.57 -10.66 17.99
N PHE A 20 -4.43 -11.64 17.77
CA PHE A 20 -4.64 -12.22 16.46
C PHE A 20 -5.41 -11.28 15.50
N SER A 21 -6.34 -10.48 16.00
CA SER A 21 -7.15 -9.58 15.17
C SER A 21 -6.42 -8.29 14.78
N VAL A 22 -5.46 -7.84 15.60
CA VAL A 22 -4.68 -6.61 15.35
C VAL A 22 -3.72 -6.78 14.18
N ASN A 23 -3.30 -8.00 13.90
CA ASN A 23 -2.42 -8.30 12.76
C ASN A 23 -3.15 -8.32 11.41
N HIS A 24 -4.48 -8.37 11.39
CA HIS A 24 -5.26 -8.31 10.16
C HIS A 24 -5.56 -6.84 9.83
N ARG A 25 -4.81 -6.29 8.89
CA ARG A 25 -4.95 -4.89 8.44
C ARG A 25 -5.17 -4.85 6.95
N MET A 26 -6.12 -4.03 6.52
CA MET A 26 -6.25 -3.67 5.12
C MET A 26 -4.98 -2.92 4.68
N HIS A 27 -4.38 -3.36 3.58
CA HIS A 27 -3.14 -2.77 3.07
C HIS A 27 -3.29 -2.15 1.67
N ASN A 28 -4.48 -2.19 1.11
CA ASN A 28 -4.76 -1.58 -0.19
C ASN A 28 -4.65 -0.06 -0.08
N LYS A 29 -4.03 0.54 -1.09
CA LYS A 29 -3.93 1.98 -1.25
C LYS A 29 -4.50 2.35 -2.61
N SER A 30 -5.57 3.11 -2.59
CA SER A 30 -6.16 3.67 -3.80
C SER A 30 -6.69 5.07 -3.51
N TRP A 31 -6.62 5.93 -4.50
CA TRP A 31 -7.24 7.23 -4.52
C TRP A 31 -8.06 7.35 -5.79
N ILE A 32 -9.36 7.55 -5.67
CA ILE A 32 -10.28 7.52 -6.79
C ILE A 32 -11.04 8.85 -6.81
N ALA A 33 -11.07 9.49 -7.97
CA ALA A 33 -11.76 10.76 -8.16
C ALA A 33 -12.90 10.58 -9.17
N ASP A 34 -14.13 10.84 -8.71
CA ASP A 34 -15.38 10.85 -9.49
C ASP A 34 -15.62 9.57 -10.32
N GLY A 35 -15.00 8.46 -9.97
CA GLY A 35 -15.06 7.21 -10.74
C GLY A 35 -14.46 7.34 -12.16
N ARG A 36 -13.64 8.36 -12.42
CA ARG A 36 -13.06 8.67 -13.73
C ARG A 36 -11.56 8.45 -13.80
N VAL A 37 -10.88 8.67 -12.68
CA VAL A 37 -9.43 8.54 -12.55
C VAL A 37 -9.13 7.86 -11.23
N ALA A 38 -8.14 6.99 -11.20
CA ALA A 38 -7.65 6.40 -9.97
C ALA A 38 -6.12 6.37 -9.92
N ILE A 39 -5.57 6.51 -8.72
CA ILE A 39 -4.18 6.17 -8.41
C ILE A 39 -4.21 4.90 -7.58
N VAL A 40 -3.48 3.88 -8.02
CA VAL A 40 -3.33 2.61 -7.34
C VAL A 40 -1.85 2.29 -7.17
N GLY A 41 -1.46 1.84 -5.99
CA GLY A 41 -0.04 1.58 -5.72
C GLY A 41 0.23 1.15 -4.29
N GLY A 42 1.51 1.23 -3.90
CA GLY A 42 1.99 0.84 -2.58
C GLY A 42 2.14 2.00 -1.59
N ARG A 43 2.10 3.24 -2.05
CA ARG A 43 2.41 4.43 -1.25
C ARG A 43 1.40 4.70 -0.14
N ASN A 44 1.88 4.77 1.09
CA ASN A 44 1.07 5.28 2.22
C ASN A 44 1.07 6.81 2.24
N ILE A 45 0.12 7.40 2.97
CA ILE A 45 0.17 8.81 3.33
C ILE A 45 1.06 8.94 4.57
N GLY A 46 2.31 9.32 4.35
CA GLY A 46 3.33 9.47 5.38
C GLY A 46 4.51 10.27 4.84
N GLU A 47 5.19 11.01 5.70
CA GLU A 47 6.31 11.90 5.32
C GLU A 47 7.44 11.14 4.61
N GLU A 48 7.70 9.91 5.02
CA GLU A 48 8.73 9.02 4.47
C GLU A 48 8.42 8.56 3.04
N TYR A 49 7.18 8.68 2.57
CA TYR A 49 6.79 8.34 1.20
C TYR A 49 6.77 9.52 0.24
N PHE A 50 6.82 10.74 0.77
CA PHE A 50 6.69 11.96 -0.02
C PHE A 50 7.93 12.85 0.02
N SER A 51 9.08 12.31 0.46
CA SER A 51 10.34 13.05 0.61
C SER A 51 10.21 14.26 1.55
N ALA A 52 9.30 14.18 2.51
CA ALA A 52 9.12 15.22 3.52
C ALA A 52 10.06 15.03 4.72
N ARG A 53 10.65 13.84 4.88
CA ARG A 53 11.70 13.56 5.86
C ARG A 53 13.08 13.66 5.25
N PRO A 54 14.07 14.21 5.99
CA PRO A 54 15.44 14.34 5.50
C PRO A 54 16.24 13.04 5.59
N ASP A 55 15.88 12.13 6.47
CA ASP A 55 16.64 10.93 6.85
C ASP A 55 16.19 9.66 6.14
N VAL A 56 14.94 9.62 5.67
CA VAL A 56 14.38 8.43 5.01
C VAL A 56 13.38 8.83 3.92
N ASN A 57 13.42 8.10 2.81
CA ASN A 57 12.42 8.22 1.74
C ASN A 57 12.21 6.86 1.10
N PHE A 58 11.03 6.27 1.33
CA PHE A 58 10.63 5.02 0.70
C PHE A 58 10.31 5.26 -0.78
N ARG A 59 10.86 4.40 -1.61
CA ARG A 59 10.54 4.39 -3.04
C ARG A 59 9.41 3.40 -3.29
N ASP A 60 8.37 3.89 -3.90
CA ASP A 60 7.18 3.11 -4.20
C ASP A 60 6.69 3.38 -5.62
N LEU A 61 5.89 2.49 -6.16
CA LEU A 61 5.30 2.63 -7.49
C LEU A 61 3.81 2.85 -7.38
N ASP A 62 3.35 3.94 -7.97
CA ASP A 62 1.94 4.24 -8.14
C ASP A 62 1.61 4.39 -9.63
N LEU A 63 0.46 3.91 -10.02
CA LEU A 63 -0.06 4.02 -11.37
C LEU A 63 -1.30 4.92 -11.39
N LEU A 64 -1.26 5.93 -12.23
CA LEU A 64 -2.44 6.70 -12.59
C LEU A 64 -3.17 5.95 -13.71
N VAL A 65 -4.41 5.58 -13.47
CA VAL A 65 -5.24 4.85 -14.42
C VAL A 65 -6.52 5.60 -14.74
N ALA A 66 -7.02 5.39 -15.96
CA ALA A 66 -8.30 5.92 -16.44
C ALA A 66 -9.02 4.84 -17.26
N GLY A 67 -10.30 5.06 -17.56
CA GLY A 67 -11.12 4.12 -18.32
C GLY A 67 -11.62 2.93 -17.48
N GLU A 68 -11.77 1.76 -18.10
CA GLU A 68 -12.39 0.58 -17.46
C GLU A 68 -11.71 0.11 -16.18
N ALA A 69 -10.39 0.29 -16.06
CA ALA A 69 -9.64 -0.05 -14.86
C ALA A 69 -10.12 0.71 -13.61
N VAL A 70 -10.66 1.93 -13.78
CA VAL A 70 -11.21 2.71 -12.66
C VAL A 70 -12.48 2.05 -12.10
N GLY A 71 -13.30 1.45 -12.96
CA GLY A 71 -14.47 0.67 -12.53
C GLY A 71 -14.06 -0.51 -11.65
N GLN A 72 -12.98 -1.21 -12.00
CA GLN A 72 -12.43 -2.29 -11.19
C GLN A 72 -11.90 -1.77 -9.84
N ALA A 73 -11.19 -0.64 -9.82
CA ALA A 73 -10.73 -0.02 -8.58
C ALA A 73 -11.89 0.40 -7.67
N ASN A 74 -12.97 0.96 -8.23
CA ASN A 74 -14.20 1.26 -7.49
C ASN A 74 -14.80 -0.01 -6.88
N THR A 75 -14.92 -1.09 -7.64
CA THR A 75 -15.45 -2.36 -7.14
C THR A 75 -14.65 -2.87 -5.94
N VAL A 76 -13.33 -2.82 -6.01
CA VAL A 76 -12.46 -3.18 -4.89
C VAL A 76 -12.70 -2.27 -3.68
N PHE A 77 -12.74 -0.96 -3.89
CA PHE A 77 -12.99 0.02 -2.83
C PHE A 77 -14.34 -0.25 -2.15
N ASP A 78 -15.41 -0.41 -2.93
CA ASP A 78 -16.77 -0.64 -2.43
C ASP A 78 -16.88 -1.95 -1.66
N ALA A 79 -16.19 -3.00 -2.10
CA ALA A 79 -16.13 -4.27 -1.39
C ALA A 79 -15.55 -4.11 0.03
N TYR A 80 -14.49 -3.31 0.18
CA TYR A 80 -13.91 -3.01 1.49
C TYR A 80 -14.78 -2.05 2.31
N TRP A 81 -15.29 -0.98 1.69
CA TRP A 81 -16.11 0.03 2.35
C TRP A 81 -17.40 -0.56 2.94
N ASN A 82 -18.03 -1.47 2.21
CA ASN A 82 -19.27 -2.13 2.63
C ASN A 82 -19.06 -3.42 3.43
N SER A 83 -17.82 -3.77 3.76
CA SER A 83 -17.52 -4.97 4.52
C SER A 83 -17.78 -4.79 6.02
N GLU A 84 -17.91 -5.90 6.74
CA GLU A 84 -18.03 -5.93 8.20
C GLU A 84 -16.83 -5.30 8.93
N ALA A 85 -15.67 -5.19 8.26
CA ALA A 85 -14.47 -4.59 8.81
C ALA A 85 -14.51 -3.05 8.78
N ALA A 86 -15.38 -2.46 7.98
CA ALA A 86 -15.51 -1.02 7.88
C ALA A 86 -16.28 -0.47 9.10
N VAL A 87 -15.61 0.37 9.87
CA VAL A 87 -16.20 1.00 11.04
C VAL A 87 -16.22 2.52 10.84
N PRO A 88 -17.39 3.16 10.93
CA PRO A 88 -17.48 4.61 10.84
C PRO A 88 -16.59 5.29 11.88
N ILE A 89 -15.86 6.33 11.48
CA ILE A 89 -14.92 7.02 12.38
C ILE A 89 -15.61 7.57 13.65
N ALA A 90 -16.87 7.96 13.55
CA ALA A 90 -17.67 8.41 14.68
C ALA A 90 -17.89 7.33 15.76
N ALA A 91 -17.85 6.05 15.36
CA ALA A 91 -17.93 4.92 16.29
C ALA A 91 -16.59 4.62 16.98
N LEU A 92 -15.47 5.07 16.40
CA LEU A 92 -14.13 4.87 16.96
C LEU A 92 -13.73 5.99 17.92
N ALA A 93 -14.12 7.22 17.62
CA ALA A 93 -13.80 8.38 18.47
C ALA A 93 -14.83 9.50 18.26
N TYR A 94 -15.31 10.04 19.36
CA TYR A 94 -16.13 11.24 19.33
C TYR A 94 -15.25 12.47 19.31
N HIS A 95 -15.41 13.30 18.27
CA HIS A 95 -14.69 14.57 18.15
C HIS A 95 -15.68 15.73 18.04
N THR A 96 -15.42 16.77 18.82
CA THR A 96 -16.20 17.99 18.75
C THR A 96 -15.76 18.85 17.56
N ARG A 97 -16.66 19.73 17.09
CA ARG A 97 -16.32 20.73 16.06
C ARG A 97 -15.15 21.65 16.47
N GLN A 98 -15.00 21.86 17.79
CA GLN A 98 -13.88 22.64 18.33
C GLN A 98 -12.54 21.91 18.14
N GLN A 99 -12.48 20.61 18.45
CA GLN A 99 -11.28 19.80 18.24
C GLN A 99 -10.89 19.74 16.76
N LEU A 100 -11.87 19.61 15.86
CA LEU A 100 -11.60 19.65 14.42
C LEU A 100 -11.00 21.01 14.00
N ARG A 101 -11.56 22.14 14.50
CA ARG A 101 -11.01 23.47 14.22
C ARG A 101 -9.59 23.66 14.76
N LEU A 102 -9.29 23.11 15.92
CA LEU A 102 -7.94 23.13 16.47
C LEU A 102 -6.97 22.34 15.59
N LEU A 103 -7.33 21.12 15.19
CA LEU A 103 -6.53 20.30 14.29
C LEU A 103 -6.26 21.00 12.94
N MET A 104 -7.28 21.62 12.35
CA MET A 104 -7.10 22.38 11.10
C MET A 104 -6.13 23.55 11.27
N ARG A 105 -6.20 24.29 12.40
CA ARG A 105 -5.27 25.38 12.70
C ARG A 105 -3.84 24.88 12.90
N GLU A 106 -3.67 23.77 13.59
CA GLU A 106 -2.35 23.13 13.76
C GLU A 106 -1.76 22.76 12.42
N SER A 107 -2.53 22.10 11.55
CA SER A 107 -2.10 21.75 10.19
C SER A 107 -1.73 22.98 9.34
N ASP A 108 -2.54 24.06 9.43
CA ASP A 108 -2.23 25.32 8.72
C ASP A 108 -0.96 25.98 9.26
N ASN A 109 -0.73 25.89 10.57
CA ASN A 109 0.48 26.43 11.20
C ASN A 109 1.71 25.63 10.78
N GLU A 110 1.64 24.31 10.77
CA GLU A 110 2.75 23.44 10.31
C GLU A 110 3.12 23.73 8.88
N ALA A 111 2.15 23.92 7.98
CA ALA A 111 2.42 24.29 6.59
C ALA A 111 3.12 25.66 6.43
N ARG A 112 3.07 26.51 7.46
CA ARG A 112 3.72 27.83 7.49
C ARG A 112 5.12 27.80 8.11
N LEU A 113 5.51 26.69 8.73
CA LEU A 113 6.84 26.56 9.31
C LEU A 113 7.92 26.73 8.25
N GLU A 114 9.03 27.31 8.64
CA GLU A 114 10.18 27.46 7.75
C GLU A 114 10.74 26.11 7.28
N SER A 115 10.66 25.10 8.13
CA SER A 115 11.03 23.71 7.83
C SER A 115 10.19 23.06 6.73
N ALA A 116 8.95 23.51 6.52
CA ALA A 116 8.07 23.00 5.47
C ALA A 116 8.33 23.62 4.09
N ARG A 117 8.99 24.79 4.04
CA ARG A 117 9.20 25.54 2.78
C ARG A 117 9.93 24.76 1.69
N PRO A 118 11.04 24.04 1.97
CA PRO A 118 11.74 23.29 0.91
C PRO A 118 10.83 22.24 0.28
N TYR A 119 10.06 21.51 1.09
CA TYR A 119 9.11 20.51 0.64
C TYR A 119 7.99 21.13 -0.21
N LEU A 120 7.36 22.19 0.27
CA LEU A 120 6.27 22.88 -0.46
C LEU A 120 6.76 23.50 -1.77
N ALA A 121 8.00 24.01 -1.81
CA ALA A 121 8.62 24.51 -3.04
C ALA A 121 8.81 23.38 -4.08
N GLU A 122 9.23 22.18 -3.65
CA GLU A 122 9.39 21.04 -4.55
C GLU A 122 8.03 20.51 -5.02
N VAL A 123 7.03 20.47 -4.17
CA VAL A 123 5.65 20.15 -4.56
C VAL A 123 5.13 21.13 -5.63
N ALA A 124 5.38 22.43 -5.45
CA ALA A 124 4.99 23.45 -6.44
C ALA A 124 5.69 23.24 -7.79
N LYS A 125 6.99 22.95 -7.79
CA LYS A 125 7.76 22.62 -9.01
C LYS A 125 7.23 21.36 -9.69
N SER A 126 6.95 20.31 -8.90
CA SER A 126 6.39 19.05 -9.42
C SER A 126 5.03 19.26 -10.09
N ARG A 127 4.17 20.09 -9.49
CA ARG A 127 2.87 20.48 -10.10
C ARG A 127 3.05 21.25 -11.41
N GLN A 128 4.03 22.15 -11.46
CA GLN A 128 4.33 22.89 -12.68
C GLN A 128 4.86 21.96 -13.78
N ARG A 129 5.78 21.04 -13.46
CA ARG A 129 6.28 20.02 -14.39
C ARG A 129 5.14 19.15 -14.93
N ALA A 130 4.27 18.65 -14.04
CA ALA A 130 3.12 17.84 -14.43
C ALA A 130 2.14 18.55 -15.37
N ARG A 131 1.99 19.88 -15.22
CA ARG A 131 1.17 20.70 -16.13
C ARG A 131 1.86 20.98 -17.46
N ALA A 132 3.19 21.11 -17.47
CA ALA A 132 3.98 21.42 -18.65
C ALA A 132 4.32 20.17 -19.49
N SER A 133 4.37 19.00 -18.85
CA SER A 133 4.71 17.74 -19.50
C SER A 133 3.42 16.91 -19.66
N ALA A 134 3.00 16.69 -20.89
CA ALA A 134 2.10 15.61 -21.20
C ALA A 134 2.88 14.30 -20.97
N ALA A 135 2.73 13.69 -19.79
CA ALA A 135 3.30 12.37 -19.55
C ALA A 135 2.80 11.41 -20.65
N PRO A 136 3.66 10.58 -21.25
CA PRO A 136 3.24 9.65 -22.25
C PRO A 136 2.16 8.73 -21.69
N LEU A 137 1.02 8.67 -22.36
CA LEU A 137 -0.05 7.76 -22.02
C LEU A 137 0.26 6.37 -22.59
N HIS A 138 0.19 5.37 -21.75
CA HIS A 138 0.31 3.97 -22.16
C HIS A 138 -1.09 3.37 -22.28
N TRP A 139 -1.48 3.02 -23.49
CA TRP A 139 -2.76 2.39 -23.77
C TRP A 139 -2.62 0.87 -23.64
N SER A 140 -3.49 0.26 -22.87
CA SER A 140 -3.55 -1.19 -22.71
C SER A 140 -4.98 -1.69 -22.66
N ARG A 141 -5.25 -2.82 -23.28
CA ARG A 141 -6.54 -3.53 -23.19
C ARG A 141 -6.59 -4.55 -22.06
N ASN A 142 -5.43 -4.84 -21.46
CA ASN A 142 -5.27 -5.93 -20.48
C ASN A 142 -4.88 -5.38 -19.11
N VAL A 143 -5.55 -4.31 -18.64
CA VAL A 143 -5.37 -3.80 -17.28
C VAL A 143 -6.34 -4.52 -16.35
N ARG A 144 -5.81 -5.13 -15.29
CA ARG A 144 -6.60 -5.75 -14.22
C ARG A 144 -6.20 -5.12 -12.89
N ILE A 145 -7.20 -4.75 -12.09
CA ILE A 145 -7.02 -4.35 -10.70
C ILE A 145 -7.43 -5.54 -9.83
N VAL A 146 -6.48 -6.10 -9.13
CA VAL A 146 -6.69 -7.27 -8.27
C VAL A 146 -6.34 -6.93 -6.83
N SER A 147 -7.05 -7.52 -5.88
CA SER A 147 -6.81 -7.34 -4.45
C SER A 147 -7.25 -8.59 -3.69
N ASP A 148 -6.75 -8.75 -2.49
CA ASP A 148 -7.34 -9.71 -1.57
C ASP A 148 -8.79 -9.34 -1.27
N PRO A 149 -9.70 -10.29 -1.07
CA PRO A 149 -11.06 -9.97 -0.62
C PRO A 149 -11.05 -9.46 0.83
N PRO A 150 -12.01 -8.57 1.20
CA PRO A 150 -12.21 -8.21 2.59
C PRO A 150 -12.42 -9.46 3.44
N MET A 151 -11.87 -9.47 4.66
CA MET A 151 -12.04 -10.58 5.61
C MET A 151 -11.51 -11.94 5.10
N LYS A 152 -10.51 -11.94 4.21
CA LYS A 152 -9.92 -13.18 3.65
C LYS A 152 -9.53 -14.20 4.73
N HIS A 153 -9.11 -13.74 5.91
CA HIS A 153 -8.74 -14.60 7.03
C HIS A 153 -9.90 -15.40 7.64
N ARG A 154 -11.16 -15.06 7.26
CA ARG A 154 -12.37 -15.82 7.63
C ARG A 154 -12.91 -16.68 6.50
N ARG A 155 -12.29 -16.62 5.33
CA ARG A 155 -12.71 -17.34 4.14
C ARG A 155 -11.59 -18.31 3.77
N ASP A 156 -11.92 -19.58 3.75
CA ASP A 156 -11.01 -20.62 3.26
C ASP A 156 -11.20 -20.77 1.75
N ASP A 157 -10.78 -19.74 1.01
CA ASP A 157 -10.86 -19.70 -0.45
C ASP A 157 -9.58 -19.08 -1.05
N PRO A 158 -8.44 -19.79 -0.94
CA PRO A 158 -7.14 -19.29 -1.39
C PRO A 158 -7.09 -18.96 -2.90
N GLN A 159 -7.97 -19.56 -3.71
CA GLN A 159 -7.98 -19.33 -5.16
C GLN A 159 -8.35 -17.90 -5.53
N ASN A 160 -9.10 -17.22 -4.66
CA ASN A 160 -9.51 -15.83 -4.83
C ASN A 160 -8.58 -14.83 -4.09
N TRP A 161 -7.39 -15.25 -3.71
CA TRP A 161 -6.41 -14.38 -3.09
C TRP A 161 -5.46 -13.76 -4.13
N LEU A 162 -5.00 -12.56 -3.86
CA LEU A 162 -4.04 -11.84 -4.71
C LEU A 162 -2.82 -12.69 -5.07
N VAL A 163 -2.33 -13.51 -4.13
CA VAL A 163 -1.19 -14.38 -4.37
C VAL A 163 -1.44 -15.38 -5.52
N SER A 164 -2.67 -15.87 -5.67
CA SER A 164 -3.03 -16.79 -6.75
C SER A 164 -2.97 -16.12 -8.12
N ASP A 165 -3.45 -14.88 -8.23
CA ASP A 165 -3.29 -14.08 -9.45
C ASP A 165 -1.80 -13.85 -9.77
N LEU A 166 -0.99 -13.49 -8.77
CA LEU A 166 0.45 -13.27 -8.94
C LEU A 166 1.17 -14.54 -9.39
N VAL A 167 0.89 -15.69 -8.78
CA VAL A 167 1.46 -16.98 -9.17
C VAL A 167 1.06 -17.33 -10.60
N GLN A 168 -0.20 -17.11 -10.97
CA GLN A 168 -0.65 -17.36 -12.35
C GLN A 168 0.12 -16.49 -13.36
N MET A 169 0.26 -15.19 -13.09
CA MET A 169 1.01 -14.28 -13.96
C MET A 169 2.48 -14.67 -14.09
N LEU A 170 3.12 -14.99 -12.97
CA LEU A 170 4.52 -15.44 -12.98
C LEU A 170 4.67 -16.77 -13.71
N THR A 171 3.72 -17.70 -13.53
CA THR A 171 3.72 -19.00 -14.21
C THR A 171 3.59 -18.85 -15.74
N ALA A 172 2.83 -17.86 -16.19
CA ALA A 172 2.69 -17.54 -17.60
C ALA A 172 3.94 -16.88 -18.22
N SER A 173 4.90 -16.42 -17.43
CA SER A 173 6.11 -15.79 -17.93
C SER A 173 6.99 -16.79 -18.71
N GLN A 174 7.41 -16.41 -19.93
CA GLN A 174 8.20 -17.26 -20.82
C GLN A 174 9.62 -16.75 -21.04
N HIS A 175 9.85 -15.45 -20.87
CA HIS A 175 11.14 -14.82 -21.19
C HIS A 175 11.76 -14.14 -19.99
N LYS A 176 10.98 -13.35 -19.23
CA LYS A 176 11.49 -12.57 -18.12
C LYS A 176 10.47 -12.44 -17.01
N ALA A 177 10.93 -12.61 -15.77
CA ALA A 177 10.19 -12.31 -14.54
C ALA A 177 11.02 -11.36 -13.68
N LEU A 178 10.53 -10.13 -13.47
CA LEU A 178 11.12 -9.13 -12.58
C LEU A 178 10.25 -8.96 -11.36
N LEU A 179 10.76 -9.33 -10.20
CA LEU A 179 10.07 -9.20 -8.92
C LEU A 179 10.72 -8.08 -8.12
N ILE A 180 9.89 -7.13 -7.68
CA ILE A 180 10.32 -6.04 -6.81
C ILE A 180 9.46 -6.09 -5.55
N SER A 181 10.09 -6.38 -4.41
CA SER A 181 9.38 -6.47 -3.14
C SER A 181 10.32 -6.09 -1.99
N PRO A 182 9.90 -5.23 -1.06
CA PRO A 182 10.72 -4.89 0.10
C PRO A 182 10.95 -6.11 1.02
N TYR A 183 10.03 -7.07 1.00
CA TYR A 183 10.06 -8.28 1.82
C TYR A 183 9.91 -9.50 0.92
N PHE A 184 11.03 -10.12 0.56
CA PHE A 184 11.04 -11.27 -0.32
C PHE A 184 11.31 -12.54 0.47
N VAL A 185 10.25 -13.24 0.85
CA VAL A 185 10.31 -14.50 1.62
C VAL A 185 9.54 -15.57 0.85
N PRO A 186 10.17 -16.19 -0.17
CA PRO A 186 9.50 -17.15 -1.04
C PRO A 186 9.19 -18.49 -0.36
N GLY A 187 9.90 -18.85 0.70
CA GLY A 187 9.91 -20.19 1.26
C GLY A 187 10.48 -21.23 0.28
N ASP A 188 10.55 -22.48 0.70
CA ASP A 188 11.15 -23.56 -0.09
C ASP A 188 10.42 -23.78 -1.43
N GLU A 189 9.09 -23.77 -1.39
CA GLU A 189 8.27 -23.97 -2.60
C GLU A 189 8.45 -22.83 -3.60
N GLY A 190 8.45 -21.59 -3.16
CA GLY A 190 8.68 -20.43 -4.01
C GLY A 190 10.10 -20.39 -4.58
N ALA A 191 11.10 -20.72 -3.80
CA ALA A 191 12.50 -20.81 -4.21
C ALA A 191 12.68 -21.93 -5.28
N ALA A 192 12.10 -23.09 -5.03
CA ALA A 192 12.14 -24.21 -6.00
C ALA A 192 11.43 -23.82 -7.30
N TRP A 193 10.28 -23.14 -7.20
CA TRP A 193 9.54 -22.70 -8.38
C TRP A 193 10.35 -21.68 -9.22
N LEU A 194 10.98 -20.67 -8.58
CA LEU A 194 11.83 -19.69 -9.27
C LEU A 194 13.03 -20.34 -9.93
N THR A 195 13.67 -21.30 -9.25
CA THR A 195 14.79 -22.08 -9.77
C THR A 195 14.38 -22.90 -10.99
N ASN A 196 13.21 -23.52 -10.94
CA ASN A 196 12.65 -24.28 -12.06
C ASN A 196 12.39 -23.38 -13.28
N LYS A 197 11.78 -22.20 -13.08
CA LYS A 197 11.58 -21.22 -14.15
C LYS A 197 12.88 -20.82 -14.84
N ARG A 198 13.92 -20.58 -14.06
CA ARG A 198 15.26 -20.25 -14.58
C ARG A 198 15.86 -21.40 -15.37
N ALA A 199 15.72 -22.63 -14.91
CA ALA A 199 16.18 -23.81 -15.61
C ALA A 199 15.49 -24.01 -17.00
N HIS A 200 14.26 -23.48 -17.14
CA HIS A 200 13.50 -23.46 -18.40
C HIS A 200 13.73 -22.19 -19.25
N GLY A 201 14.80 -21.44 -18.98
CA GLY A 201 15.22 -20.31 -19.80
C GLY A 201 14.56 -18.98 -19.53
N VAL A 202 13.79 -18.85 -18.44
CA VAL A 202 13.23 -17.55 -18.01
C VAL A 202 14.29 -16.75 -17.24
N ASP A 203 14.55 -15.50 -17.66
CA ASP A 203 15.39 -14.56 -16.91
C ASP A 203 14.62 -14.11 -15.65
N VAL A 204 15.03 -14.60 -14.49
CA VAL A 204 14.42 -14.26 -13.20
C VAL A 204 15.31 -13.30 -12.44
N SER A 205 14.80 -12.10 -12.18
CA SER A 205 15.48 -11.06 -11.42
C SER A 205 14.62 -10.65 -10.21
N VAL A 206 15.26 -10.53 -9.04
CA VAL A 206 14.59 -10.08 -7.80
C VAL A 206 15.32 -8.86 -7.24
N LEU A 207 14.58 -7.81 -6.97
CA LEU A 207 15.04 -6.65 -6.24
C LEU A 207 14.31 -6.60 -4.89
N THR A 208 15.08 -6.69 -3.80
CA THR A 208 14.55 -6.64 -2.43
C THR A 208 15.44 -5.78 -1.53
N ASN A 209 14.96 -5.43 -0.33
CA ASN A 209 15.73 -4.66 0.63
C ASN A 209 16.87 -5.48 1.22
N SER A 210 18.01 -4.82 1.42
CA SER A 210 19.10 -5.35 2.27
C SER A 210 18.71 -5.26 3.75
N LEU A 211 19.48 -5.94 4.62
CA LEU A 211 19.29 -5.83 6.06
C LEU A 211 19.33 -4.39 6.57
N ALA A 212 20.23 -3.58 6.04
CA ALA A 212 20.40 -2.17 6.43
C ALA A 212 19.24 -1.26 5.97
N ALA A 213 18.50 -1.66 4.93
CA ALA A 213 17.39 -0.91 4.37
C ALA A 213 16.02 -1.45 4.80
N ASN A 214 16.00 -2.48 5.66
CA ASN A 214 14.77 -3.14 6.08
C ASN A 214 14.30 -2.55 7.41
N ASP A 215 13.06 -2.07 7.46
CA ASP A 215 12.39 -1.56 8.66
C ASP A 215 11.88 -2.67 9.60
N VAL A 216 11.81 -3.92 9.11
CA VAL A 216 11.37 -5.10 9.87
C VAL A 216 12.46 -6.16 9.88
N MET A 217 13.35 -6.09 10.86
CA MET A 217 14.51 -7.00 10.97
C MET A 217 14.14 -8.49 10.97
N ALA A 218 13.00 -8.86 11.55
CA ALA A 218 12.53 -10.24 11.61
C ALA A 218 12.30 -10.87 10.22
N VAL A 219 11.98 -10.07 9.21
CA VAL A 219 11.76 -10.55 7.83
C VAL A 219 13.07 -11.03 7.20
N HIS A 220 14.20 -10.46 7.61
CA HIS A 220 15.50 -10.85 7.07
C HIS A 220 15.88 -12.30 7.41
N GLY A 221 15.41 -12.82 8.55
CA GLY A 221 15.57 -14.24 8.90
C GLY A 221 14.90 -15.21 7.92
N GLY A 222 13.96 -14.74 7.10
CA GLY A 222 13.33 -15.52 6.04
C GLY A 222 14.06 -15.53 4.71
N TYR A 223 15.23 -14.86 4.62
CA TYR A 223 16.07 -14.85 3.40
C TYR A 223 17.13 -15.96 3.41
N ALA A 224 17.30 -16.65 4.55
CA ALA A 224 18.30 -17.69 4.77
C ALA A 224 17.83 -19.08 4.29
#